data_9f467a79caea8455d0f875b0de5a9708
#
_entry.id   9f467a79caea8455d0f875b0de5a9708
#
_cell.length_a   1.000
_cell.length_b   1.000
_cell.length_c   1.000
_cell.angle_alpha   90.00
_cell.angle_beta   90.00
_cell.angle_gamma   90.00
#
_symmetry.space_group_name_H-M   'P 1'
#
loop_
_entity.id
_entity.type
_entity.pdbx_description
1 polymer ?
#
loop_
_entity_poly.entity_id
_entity_poly.type
_entity_poly.pdbx_seq_one_letter_code
_entity_poly.pdbx_strand_id
1 'polypeptide(L)'
;MIKDNGNVLASADRHYSQYGSRARELKAAGKTIIGYLTAMGPVEILTAAGIVPFRLKGNVSEAITKGDAFMETIVCPFVRNVFDAAIKGKYDFLDGMVLPHQCDSIDRTADVWAYNLKLPYFHFLNVPHMTGDPSFEFMKDMLRSFISTLESFTGTKITSEALSQAIKAHNENRRMIRELYNLRKLNPPLLSGAEMMKVLVAAMSLPVDESSILIEGVIHELSRRGPMGNGKRTRVMLVGDQIDDVALPEIIEGTGAWLVMDDISIGAKMHWADADVNAEPVHAIAERILRKLKLPTLAESGMTYEESLEIRF
;
A
#
# COMPACT_ATOMS: atom_id res chain seq x y z
N MET A 1 -9.32 12.57 -15.75
CA MET A 1 -9.00 11.99 -17.09
C MET A 1 -7.51 12.22 -17.33
N ILE A 2 -6.72 11.15 -17.35
CA ILE A 2 -5.27 11.20 -17.61
C ILE A 2 -5.10 11.53 -19.11
N LYS A 3 -5.07 12.84 -19.43
CA LYS A 3 -4.70 13.32 -20.77
C LYS A 3 -3.21 13.66 -20.75
N ASP A 4 -2.38 12.64 -20.74
CA ASP A 4 -0.96 12.81 -21.05
C ASP A 4 -0.66 12.20 -22.41
N ASN A 5 -0.09 13.02 -23.27
CA ASN A 5 0.36 12.73 -24.65
C ASN A 5 1.28 11.48 -24.78
N GLY A 6 0.91 10.34 -24.19
CA GLY A 6 1.62 9.07 -24.32
C GLY A 6 2.79 8.85 -23.34
N ASN A 7 3.00 9.70 -22.33
CA ASN A 7 4.02 9.49 -21.29
C ASN A 7 3.36 9.21 -19.93
N VAL A 8 2.97 7.97 -19.69
CA VAL A 8 2.27 7.54 -18.48
C VAL A 8 3.22 7.42 -17.29
N LEU A 9 4.49 7.09 -17.52
CA LEU A 9 5.52 7.13 -16.48
C LEU A 9 5.70 8.54 -15.91
N ALA A 10 5.61 9.59 -16.74
CA ALA A 10 5.60 10.96 -16.23
C ALA A 10 4.34 11.28 -15.39
N SER A 11 3.20 10.64 -15.70
CA SER A 11 2.02 10.74 -14.85
C SER A 11 2.24 10.10 -13.48
N ALA A 12 2.84 8.91 -13.43
CA ALA A 12 3.22 8.28 -12.16
C ALA A 12 4.21 9.15 -11.36
N ASP A 13 5.19 9.76 -12.02
CA ASP A 13 6.14 10.69 -11.39
C ASP A 13 5.45 11.92 -10.81
N ARG A 14 4.44 12.48 -11.49
CA ARG A 14 3.64 13.59 -10.94
C ARG A 14 2.84 13.17 -9.71
N HIS A 15 2.15 12.04 -9.74
CA HIS A 15 1.43 11.54 -8.56
C HIS A 15 2.37 11.24 -7.39
N TYR A 16 3.60 10.80 -7.67
CA TYR A 16 4.63 10.62 -6.67
C TYR A 16 5.10 11.95 -6.08
N SER A 17 5.47 12.92 -6.92
CA SER A 17 6.03 14.22 -6.50
C SER A 17 4.98 15.14 -5.88
N GLN A 18 3.74 15.13 -6.40
CA GLN A 18 2.60 15.90 -5.91
C GLN A 18 1.67 15.03 -5.07
N TYR A 19 2.24 14.22 -4.17
CA TYR A 19 1.51 13.22 -3.39
C TYR A 19 0.33 13.82 -2.63
N GLY A 20 -0.86 13.23 -2.82
CA GLY A 20 -2.12 13.70 -2.23
C GLY A 20 -2.87 14.76 -3.06
N SER A 21 -2.33 15.26 -4.17
CA SER A 21 -3.05 16.23 -5.03
C SER A 21 -4.39 15.67 -5.52
N ARG A 22 -4.38 14.44 -6.05
CA ARG A 22 -5.61 13.78 -6.52
C ARG A 22 -6.61 13.54 -5.38
N ALA A 23 -6.13 13.18 -4.19
CA ALA A 23 -6.98 13.02 -3.02
C ALA A 23 -7.69 14.32 -2.64
N ARG A 24 -7.00 15.46 -2.70
CA ARG A 24 -7.63 16.77 -2.47
C ARG A 24 -8.69 17.12 -3.51
N GLU A 25 -8.45 16.83 -4.78
CA GLU A 25 -9.46 17.00 -5.83
C GLU A 25 -10.70 16.13 -5.58
N LEU A 26 -10.50 14.85 -5.23
CA LEU A 26 -11.59 13.93 -4.89
C LEU A 26 -12.35 14.40 -3.63
N LYS A 27 -11.64 14.89 -2.64
CA LYS A 27 -12.25 15.50 -1.45
C LYS A 27 -13.11 16.71 -1.81
N ALA A 28 -12.60 17.61 -2.64
CA ALA A 28 -13.36 18.77 -3.14
C ALA A 28 -14.58 18.35 -3.97
N ALA A 29 -14.54 17.19 -4.63
CA ALA A 29 -15.66 16.59 -5.34
C ALA A 29 -16.63 15.81 -4.43
N GLY A 30 -16.46 15.88 -3.09
CA GLY A 30 -17.36 15.26 -2.11
C GLY A 30 -17.08 13.79 -1.83
N LYS A 31 -15.92 13.24 -2.26
CA LYS A 31 -15.53 11.87 -1.91
C LYS A 31 -15.01 11.79 -0.48
N THR A 32 -15.35 10.70 0.20
CA THR A 32 -14.79 10.36 1.51
C THR A 32 -13.43 9.70 1.33
N ILE A 33 -12.43 10.14 2.10
CA ILE A 33 -11.06 9.64 2.00
C ILE A 33 -10.61 9.13 3.35
N ILE A 34 -10.25 7.86 3.43
CA ILE A 34 -9.72 7.24 4.65
C ILE A 34 -8.27 6.82 4.42
N GLY A 35 -7.41 7.31 5.33
CA GLY A 35 -5.99 7.01 5.35
C GLY A 35 -5.69 5.64 5.92
N TYR A 36 -4.59 5.01 5.46
CA TYR A 36 -4.01 3.81 6.06
C TYR A 36 -2.48 3.85 5.96
N LEU A 37 -1.77 3.10 6.84
CA LEU A 37 -0.31 3.12 6.87
C LEU A 37 0.33 1.91 6.17
N THR A 38 -0.23 0.73 6.36
CA THR A 38 0.48 -0.52 6.06
C THR A 38 -0.26 -1.41 5.08
N ALA A 39 0.45 -2.41 4.57
CA ALA A 39 -0.08 -3.41 3.64
C ALA A 39 -1.29 -4.21 4.17
N MET A 40 -1.55 -4.16 5.48
CA MET A 40 -2.67 -4.84 6.12
C MET A 40 -3.98 -4.05 6.10
N GLY A 41 -3.98 -2.84 5.53
CA GLY A 41 -5.21 -2.08 5.36
C GLY A 41 -6.23 -2.85 4.53
N PRO A 42 -7.49 -3.00 4.99
CA PRO A 42 -8.56 -3.70 4.28
C PRO A 42 -9.15 -2.80 3.18
N VAL A 43 -8.34 -2.50 2.17
CA VAL A 43 -8.68 -1.54 1.10
C VAL A 43 -9.90 -1.96 0.29
N GLU A 44 -10.15 -3.26 0.18
CA GLU A 44 -11.34 -3.80 -0.48
C GLU A 44 -12.64 -3.37 0.24
N ILE A 45 -12.63 -3.34 1.58
CA ILE A 45 -13.79 -2.90 2.37
C ILE A 45 -14.00 -1.40 2.23
N LEU A 46 -12.93 -0.60 2.26
CA LEU A 46 -13.04 0.85 2.02
C LEU A 46 -13.62 1.14 0.63
N THR A 47 -13.11 0.45 -0.39
CA THR A 47 -13.62 0.59 -1.77
C THR A 47 -15.09 0.18 -1.88
N ALA A 48 -15.49 -0.93 -1.26
CA ALA A 48 -16.89 -1.39 -1.24
C ALA A 48 -17.83 -0.40 -0.53
N ALA A 49 -17.31 0.37 0.43
CA ALA A 49 -18.04 1.47 1.09
C ALA A 49 -18.11 2.76 0.25
N GLY A 50 -17.57 2.78 -0.97
CA GLY A 50 -17.47 3.99 -1.79
C GLY A 50 -16.42 5.01 -1.30
N ILE A 51 -15.54 4.59 -0.41
CA ILE A 51 -14.47 5.38 0.19
C ILE A 51 -13.19 5.24 -0.64
N VAL A 52 -12.44 6.30 -0.77
CA VAL A 52 -11.11 6.29 -1.38
C VAL A 52 -10.07 5.90 -0.32
N PRO A 53 -9.45 4.70 -0.43
CA PRO A 53 -8.33 4.34 0.42
C PRO A 53 -7.10 5.13 0.00
N PHE A 54 -6.46 5.81 0.96
CA PHE A 54 -5.26 6.61 0.70
C PHE A 54 -4.14 6.16 1.61
N ARG A 55 -3.04 5.65 1.04
CA ARG A 55 -1.88 5.28 1.85
C ARG A 55 -1.13 6.53 2.30
N LEU A 56 -0.85 6.64 3.59
CA LEU A 56 0.01 7.70 4.10
C LEU A 56 1.49 7.31 3.89
N LYS A 57 2.30 8.28 3.49
CA LYS A 57 3.75 8.12 3.38
C LYS A 57 4.48 9.25 4.10
N GLY A 58 5.72 8.99 4.47
CA GLY A 58 6.62 10.00 5.01
C GLY A 58 7.27 10.87 3.92
N ASN A 59 8.17 11.73 4.36
CA ASN A 59 9.05 12.49 3.51
C ASN A 59 10.48 12.42 4.07
N VAL A 60 11.31 11.60 3.47
CA VAL A 60 12.70 11.39 3.92
C VAL A 60 13.59 12.62 3.73
N SER A 61 13.16 13.57 2.89
CA SER A 61 13.88 14.83 2.65
C SER A 61 13.61 15.89 3.72
N GLU A 62 12.67 15.66 4.63
CA GLU A 62 12.33 16.58 5.71
C GLU A 62 12.68 15.98 7.07
N ALA A 63 13.27 16.80 7.94
CA ALA A 63 13.52 16.40 9.33
C ALA A 63 12.19 16.23 10.09
N ILE A 64 12.13 15.21 10.93
CA ILE A 64 11.05 15.04 11.91
C ILE A 64 11.22 16.14 12.97
N THR A 65 10.20 16.95 13.18
CA THR A 65 10.28 18.10 14.09
C THR A 65 9.14 18.11 15.10
N LYS A 66 7.90 18.13 14.65
CA LYS A 66 6.71 18.11 15.52
C LYS A 66 6.43 16.69 16.05
N GLY A 67 6.66 15.66 15.22
CA GLY A 67 6.43 14.26 15.60
C GLY A 67 7.24 13.81 16.81
N ASP A 68 8.49 14.27 16.91
CA ASP A 68 9.38 13.92 18.02
C ASP A 68 8.95 14.53 19.38
N ALA A 69 8.02 15.49 19.39
CA ALA A 69 7.41 15.98 20.62
C ALA A 69 6.37 15.00 21.22
N PHE A 70 5.91 14.03 20.44
CA PHE A 70 4.83 13.10 20.83
C PHE A 70 5.29 11.63 20.86
N MET A 71 6.43 11.34 20.26
CA MET A 71 6.94 9.97 20.12
C MET A 71 8.42 9.91 20.44
N GLU A 72 8.81 8.94 21.26
CA GLU A 72 10.21 8.70 21.58
C GLU A 72 10.99 8.20 20.34
N THR A 73 12.31 8.40 20.36
CA THR A 73 13.20 8.03 19.25
C THR A 73 13.29 6.53 18.98
N ILE A 74 12.87 5.69 19.94
CA ILE A 74 12.77 4.23 19.76
C ILE A 74 11.62 3.83 18.82
N VAL A 75 10.60 4.69 18.64
CA VAL A 75 9.52 4.44 17.68
C VAL A 75 10.07 4.49 16.26
N CYS A 76 9.64 3.56 15.43
CA CYS A 76 10.06 3.44 14.02
C CYS A 76 10.09 4.81 13.31
N PRO A 77 11.21 5.18 12.67
CA PRO A 77 11.34 6.45 11.96
C PRO A 77 10.26 6.69 10.91
N PHE A 78 9.81 5.64 10.22
CA PHE A 78 8.69 5.74 9.27
C PHE A 78 7.41 6.24 9.96
N VAL A 79 7.01 5.63 11.07
CA VAL A 79 5.80 6.00 11.81
C VAL A 79 5.89 7.44 12.30
N ARG A 80 7.05 7.84 12.90
CA ARG A 80 7.28 9.23 13.36
C ARG A 80 7.24 10.24 12.22
N ASN A 81 7.85 9.91 11.09
CA ASN A 81 7.90 10.80 9.92
C ASN A 81 6.52 10.99 9.28
N VAL A 82 5.72 9.92 9.13
CA VAL A 82 4.35 10.03 8.60
C VAL A 82 3.47 10.82 9.58
N PHE A 83 3.60 10.59 10.88
CA PHE A 83 2.88 11.37 11.89
C PHE A 83 3.29 12.84 11.87
N ASP A 84 4.57 13.14 11.76
CA ASP A 84 5.08 14.52 11.62
C ASP A 84 4.46 15.23 10.40
N ALA A 85 4.37 14.53 9.27
CA ALA A 85 3.70 15.06 8.08
C ALA A 85 2.20 15.32 8.35
N ALA A 86 1.52 14.44 9.09
CA ALA A 86 0.11 14.57 9.42
C ALA A 86 -0.16 15.78 10.33
N ILE A 87 0.60 15.94 11.41
CA ILE A 87 0.41 17.10 12.32
C ILE A 87 0.89 18.45 11.73
N LYS A 88 1.66 18.41 10.64
CA LYS A 88 1.98 19.58 9.80
C LYS A 88 0.88 19.91 8.79
N GLY A 89 -0.23 19.14 8.76
CA GLY A 89 -1.38 19.38 7.90
C GLY A 89 -1.25 18.83 6.47
N LYS A 90 -0.24 17.97 6.18
CA LYS A 90 -0.09 17.37 4.84
C LYS A 90 -1.28 16.49 4.43
N TYR A 91 -2.02 15.98 5.41
CA TYR A 91 -3.15 15.05 5.26
C TYR A 91 -4.48 15.63 5.79
N ASP A 92 -4.66 16.93 5.71
CA ASP A 92 -5.86 17.66 6.14
C ASP A 92 -7.14 17.33 5.35
N PHE A 93 -6.98 16.66 4.21
CA PHE A 93 -8.08 16.17 3.37
C PHE A 93 -8.70 14.85 3.86
N LEU A 94 -8.12 14.18 4.85
CA LEU A 94 -8.64 12.91 5.36
C LEU A 94 -9.93 13.09 6.16
N ASP A 95 -10.90 12.20 5.91
CA ASP A 95 -12.11 12.05 6.73
C ASP A 95 -11.91 11.06 7.87
N GLY A 96 -10.90 10.23 7.77
CA GLY A 96 -10.63 9.23 8.78
C GLY A 96 -9.35 8.46 8.52
N MET A 97 -9.09 7.54 9.43
CA MET A 97 -7.91 6.69 9.36
C MET A 97 -8.23 5.29 9.87
N VAL A 98 -7.64 4.27 9.25
CA VAL A 98 -7.59 2.90 9.74
C VAL A 98 -6.14 2.51 9.99
N LEU A 99 -5.85 2.06 11.21
CA LEU A 99 -4.55 1.54 11.63
C LEU A 99 -4.67 0.05 11.93
N PRO A 100 -4.16 -0.82 11.05
CA PRO A 100 -4.09 -2.25 11.37
C PRO A 100 -2.96 -2.53 12.33
N HIS A 101 -3.21 -3.39 13.33
CA HIS A 101 -2.18 -3.97 14.18
C HIS A 101 -1.13 -4.70 13.32
N GLN A 102 0.11 -4.25 13.38
CA GLN A 102 1.21 -4.87 12.63
C GLN A 102 2.47 -5.00 13.47
N CYS A 103 2.79 -4.01 14.27
CA CYS A 103 3.97 -3.98 15.12
C CYS A 103 3.78 -2.98 16.26
N ASP A 104 4.57 -3.11 17.32
CA ASP A 104 4.54 -2.23 18.50
C ASP A 104 4.59 -0.74 18.16
N SER A 105 5.36 -0.34 17.15
CA SER A 105 5.45 1.08 16.76
C SER A 105 4.12 1.64 16.26
N ILE A 106 3.33 0.85 15.53
CA ILE A 106 2.00 1.26 15.06
C ILE A 106 1.00 1.20 16.20
N ASP A 107 1.01 0.14 16.99
CA ASP A 107 0.05 -0.07 18.07
C ASP A 107 0.17 1.00 19.15
N ARG A 108 1.41 1.24 19.62
CA ARG A 108 1.70 2.25 20.64
C ARG A 108 1.37 3.66 20.21
N THR A 109 1.39 3.92 18.91
CA THR A 109 1.13 5.26 18.38
C THR A 109 -0.31 5.47 17.93
N ALA A 110 -1.16 4.43 17.90
CA ALA A 110 -2.55 4.55 17.50
C ALA A 110 -3.32 5.60 18.33
N ASP A 111 -3.16 5.57 19.66
CA ASP A 111 -3.79 6.55 20.55
C ASP A 111 -3.21 7.95 20.35
N VAL A 112 -1.89 8.06 20.07
CA VAL A 112 -1.23 9.33 19.76
C VAL A 112 -1.83 9.94 18.49
N TRP A 113 -2.07 9.12 17.46
CA TRP A 113 -2.74 9.55 16.24
C TRP A 113 -4.16 10.02 16.50
N ALA A 114 -4.97 9.19 17.15
CA ALA A 114 -6.37 9.48 17.46
C ALA A 114 -6.52 10.77 18.28
N TYR A 115 -5.68 10.95 19.30
CA TYR A 115 -5.71 12.10 20.18
C TYR A 115 -5.35 13.42 19.47
N ASN A 116 -4.32 13.39 18.62
CA ASN A 116 -3.78 14.61 18.02
C ASN A 116 -4.48 15.03 16.72
N LEU A 117 -4.87 14.08 15.86
CA LEU A 117 -5.48 14.42 14.57
C LEU A 117 -6.98 14.70 14.66
N LYS A 118 -7.68 14.15 15.67
CA LYS A 118 -9.13 14.33 15.88
C LYS A 118 -9.96 14.15 14.60
N LEU A 119 -9.62 13.12 13.82
CA LEU A 119 -10.32 12.79 12.58
C LEU A 119 -11.77 12.38 12.88
N PRO A 120 -12.74 12.71 11.98
CA PRO A 120 -14.13 12.28 12.13
C PRO A 120 -14.32 10.78 12.28
N TYR A 121 -13.45 9.98 11.66
CA TYR A 121 -13.43 8.53 11.79
C TYR A 121 -12.02 8.05 12.12
N PHE A 122 -11.93 7.16 13.11
CA PHE A 122 -10.69 6.46 13.46
C PHE A 122 -11.01 5.02 13.86
N HIS A 123 -10.32 4.06 13.26
CA HIS A 123 -10.50 2.65 13.56
C HIS A 123 -9.15 1.95 13.72
N PHE A 124 -8.91 1.38 14.90
CA PHE A 124 -7.81 0.45 15.12
C PHE A 124 -8.27 -0.96 14.79
N LEU A 125 -7.73 -1.55 13.73
CA LEU A 125 -8.06 -2.90 13.29
C LEU A 125 -7.13 -3.91 13.96
N ASN A 126 -7.62 -4.66 14.93
CA ASN A 126 -6.83 -5.67 15.61
C ASN A 126 -6.62 -6.89 14.70
N VAL A 127 -5.40 -7.06 14.19
CA VAL A 127 -5.02 -8.17 13.30
C VAL A 127 -4.24 -9.20 14.13
N PRO A 128 -4.65 -10.48 14.18
CA PRO A 128 -3.91 -11.50 14.92
C PRO A 128 -2.59 -11.84 14.23
N HIS A 129 -1.56 -12.14 15.01
CA HIS A 129 -0.22 -12.50 14.49
C HIS A 129 -0.08 -13.99 14.15
N MET A 130 -1.04 -14.80 14.55
CA MET A 130 -1.07 -16.24 14.25
C MET A 130 -2.02 -16.54 13.08
N THR A 131 -1.82 -17.72 12.45
CA THR A 131 -2.56 -18.12 11.23
C THR A 131 -3.37 -19.41 11.41
N GLY A 132 -3.69 -19.80 12.65
CA GLY A 132 -4.57 -20.93 12.93
C GLY A 132 -6.06 -20.59 12.78
N ASP A 133 -6.92 -21.61 12.76
CA ASP A 133 -8.37 -21.45 12.62
C ASP A 133 -8.98 -20.42 13.59
N PRO A 134 -8.60 -20.37 14.90
CA PRO A 134 -9.12 -19.35 15.80
C PRO A 134 -8.76 -17.93 15.36
N SER A 135 -7.58 -17.72 14.75
CA SER A 135 -7.14 -16.42 14.24
C SER A 135 -7.96 -15.99 13.02
N PHE A 136 -8.34 -16.94 12.16
CA PHE A 136 -9.21 -16.63 11.02
C PHE A 136 -10.62 -16.22 11.48
N GLU A 137 -11.20 -16.92 12.45
CA GLU A 137 -12.51 -16.54 13.01
C GLU A 137 -12.43 -15.15 13.67
N PHE A 138 -11.42 -14.93 14.50
CA PHE A 138 -11.20 -13.62 15.12
C PHE A 138 -11.05 -12.51 14.09
N MET A 139 -10.26 -12.74 13.03
CA MET A 139 -10.06 -11.74 11.97
C MET A 139 -11.36 -11.42 11.24
N LYS A 140 -12.21 -12.42 10.96
CA LYS A 140 -13.53 -12.19 10.35
C LYS A 140 -14.41 -11.31 11.25
N ASP A 141 -14.39 -11.54 12.56
CA ASP A 141 -15.16 -10.73 13.50
C ASP A 141 -14.63 -9.28 13.57
N MET A 142 -13.32 -9.09 13.53
CA MET A 142 -12.71 -7.76 13.44
C MET A 142 -13.10 -7.03 12.14
N LEU A 143 -13.12 -7.73 11.01
CA LEU A 143 -13.57 -7.15 9.72
C LEU A 143 -15.08 -6.84 9.73
N ARG A 144 -15.91 -7.67 10.33
CA ARG A 144 -17.36 -7.39 10.50
C ARG A 144 -17.58 -6.17 11.39
N SER A 145 -16.83 -6.05 12.47
CA SER A 145 -16.85 -4.87 13.34
C SER A 145 -16.42 -3.62 12.55
N PHE A 146 -15.35 -3.71 11.77
CA PHE A 146 -14.89 -2.62 10.91
C PHE A 146 -15.95 -2.21 9.89
N ILE A 147 -16.59 -3.15 9.21
CA ILE A 147 -17.72 -2.91 8.29
C ILE A 147 -18.84 -2.16 9.02
N SER A 148 -19.26 -2.63 10.19
CA SER A 148 -20.34 -2.02 10.97
C SER A 148 -20.01 -0.57 11.37
N THR A 149 -18.77 -0.27 11.76
CA THR A 149 -18.36 1.11 12.09
C THR A 149 -18.31 2.00 10.87
N LEU A 150 -17.88 1.48 9.71
CA LEU A 150 -17.89 2.23 8.44
C LEU A 150 -19.33 2.52 7.97
N GLU A 151 -20.24 1.54 8.06
CA GLU A 151 -21.66 1.73 7.75
C GLU A 151 -22.29 2.81 8.62
N SER A 152 -21.96 2.82 9.92
CA SER A 152 -22.41 3.84 10.85
C SER A 152 -21.87 5.23 10.52
N PHE A 153 -20.61 5.30 10.08
CA PHE A 153 -19.95 6.55 9.70
C PHE A 153 -20.48 7.10 8.37
N THR A 154 -20.66 6.25 7.37
CA THR A 154 -21.09 6.67 6.03
C THR A 154 -22.61 6.75 5.86
N GLY A 155 -23.37 6.12 6.74
CA GLY A 155 -24.82 5.93 6.57
C GLY A 155 -25.21 4.98 5.45
N THR A 156 -24.25 4.24 4.88
CA THR A 156 -24.46 3.37 3.70
C THR A 156 -24.12 1.92 4.05
N LYS A 157 -24.99 0.99 3.65
CA LYS A 157 -24.75 -0.46 3.82
C LYS A 157 -23.70 -0.97 2.84
N ILE A 158 -22.78 -1.79 3.34
CA ILE A 158 -21.76 -2.49 2.55
C ILE A 158 -22.26 -3.88 2.23
N THR A 159 -22.69 -4.09 0.98
CA THR A 159 -23.28 -5.37 0.56
C THR A 159 -22.19 -6.39 0.19
N SER A 160 -22.56 -7.68 0.22
CA SER A 160 -21.70 -8.77 -0.23
C SER A 160 -21.29 -8.61 -1.71
N GLU A 161 -22.20 -8.10 -2.54
CA GLU A 161 -21.94 -7.81 -3.96
C GLU A 161 -20.90 -6.70 -4.13
N ALA A 162 -21.00 -5.62 -3.33
CA ALA A 162 -20.04 -4.53 -3.36
C ALA A 162 -18.64 -5.01 -2.90
N LEU A 163 -18.57 -5.84 -1.87
CA LEU A 163 -17.33 -6.48 -1.43
C LEU A 163 -16.73 -7.37 -2.51
N SER A 164 -17.54 -8.21 -3.14
CA SER A 164 -17.10 -9.10 -4.24
C SER A 164 -16.57 -8.30 -5.44
N GLN A 165 -17.22 -7.19 -5.79
CA GLN A 165 -16.76 -6.31 -6.86
C GLN A 165 -15.43 -5.63 -6.50
N ALA A 166 -15.30 -5.13 -5.27
CA ALA A 166 -14.06 -4.53 -4.78
C ALA A 166 -12.90 -5.55 -4.76
N ILE A 167 -13.15 -6.79 -4.32
CA ILE A 167 -12.16 -7.88 -4.37
C ILE A 167 -11.66 -8.09 -5.80
N LYS A 168 -12.57 -8.21 -6.78
CA LYS A 168 -12.20 -8.40 -8.19
C LYS A 168 -11.36 -7.23 -8.71
N ALA A 169 -11.75 -5.99 -8.42
CA ALA A 169 -11.04 -4.80 -8.86
C ALA A 169 -9.61 -4.75 -8.26
N HIS A 170 -9.46 -5.02 -6.97
CA HIS A 170 -8.15 -5.05 -6.32
C HIS A 170 -7.29 -6.24 -6.74
N ASN A 171 -7.88 -7.42 -7.02
CA ASN A 171 -7.15 -8.55 -7.57
C ASN A 171 -6.59 -8.23 -8.96
N GLU A 172 -7.38 -7.60 -9.82
CA GLU A 172 -6.92 -7.20 -11.15
C GLU A 172 -5.81 -6.14 -11.07
N ASN A 173 -5.94 -5.16 -10.18
CA ASN A 173 -4.89 -4.19 -9.93
C ASN A 173 -3.58 -4.87 -9.48
N ARG A 174 -3.64 -5.83 -8.54
CA ARG A 174 -2.50 -6.63 -8.09
C ARG A 174 -1.89 -7.46 -9.22
N ARG A 175 -2.72 -8.06 -10.07
CA ARG A 175 -2.26 -8.83 -11.24
C ARG A 175 -1.41 -7.95 -12.17
N MET A 176 -1.88 -6.74 -12.47
CA MET A 176 -1.13 -5.80 -13.32
C MET A 176 0.18 -5.34 -12.66
N ILE A 177 0.19 -5.12 -11.35
CA ILE A 177 1.43 -4.81 -10.62
C ILE A 177 2.42 -5.97 -10.71
N ARG A 178 1.97 -7.23 -10.57
CA ARG A 178 2.84 -8.41 -10.77
C ARG A 178 3.38 -8.50 -12.21
N GLU A 179 2.62 -8.05 -13.19
CA GLU A 179 3.09 -7.94 -14.58
C GLU A 179 4.24 -6.92 -14.71
N LEU A 180 4.17 -5.77 -14.05
CA LEU A 180 5.31 -4.83 -13.98
C LEU A 180 6.55 -5.48 -13.35
N TYR A 181 6.39 -6.31 -12.31
CA TYR A 181 7.50 -7.07 -11.76
C TYR A 181 8.10 -8.04 -12.78
N ASN A 182 7.29 -8.71 -13.59
CA ASN A 182 7.79 -9.59 -14.65
C ASN A 182 8.58 -8.81 -15.72
N LEU A 183 8.18 -7.59 -16.05
CA LEU A 183 8.93 -6.72 -16.97
C LEU A 183 10.28 -6.27 -16.36
N ARG A 184 10.37 -6.10 -15.04
CA ARG A 184 11.64 -5.84 -14.34
C ARG A 184 12.57 -7.04 -14.28
N LYS A 185 12.04 -8.27 -14.28
CA LYS A 185 12.85 -9.51 -14.28
C LYS A 185 13.56 -9.76 -15.60
N LEU A 186 13.16 -9.12 -16.69
CA LEU A 186 13.82 -9.27 -17.99
C LEU A 186 15.29 -8.83 -17.92
N ASN A 187 16.10 -9.30 -18.88
CA ASN A 187 17.51 -8.95 -18.96
C ASN A 187 17.87 -8.46 -20.37
N PRO A 188 18.04 -7.16 -20.57
CA PRO A 188 17.90 -6.06 -19.59
C PRO A 188 16.44 -5.82 -19.19
N PRO A 189 16.21 -5.18 -18.02
CA PRO A 189 14.85 -4.86 -17.57
C PRO A 189 14.19 -3.80 -18.44
N LEU A 190 12.86 -3.77 -18.47
CA LEU A 190 12.09 -2.70 -19.13
C LEU A 190 11.75 -1.54 -18.19
N LEU A 191 11.83 -1.77 -16.88
CA LEU A 191 11.45 -0.82 -15.84
C LEU A 191 12.52 -0.79 -14.74
N SER A 192 12.98 0.40 -14.36
CA SER A 192 13.94 0.57 -13.27
C SER A 192 13.27 0.41 -11.90
N GLY A 193 14.08 0.20 -10.85
CA GLY A 193 13.61 0.17 -9.47
C GLY A 193 13.02 1.50 -9.04
N ALA A 194 13.63 2.60 -9.44
CA ALA A 194 13.13 3.95 -9.16
C ALA A 194 11.79 4.23 -9.85
N GLU A 195 11.64 3.88 -11.13
CA GLU A 195 10.37 4.01 -11.85
C GLU A 195 9.27 3.14 -11.21
N MET A 196 9.60 1.90 -10.85
CA MET A 196 8.63 1.01 -10.15
C MET A 196 8.19 1.60 -8.82
N MET A 197 9.10 2.15 -8.02
CA MET A 197 8.76 2.82 -6.75
C MET A 197 7.76 3.96 -6.97
N LYS A 198 7.99 4.80 -7.98
CA LYS A 198 7.07 5.89 -8.33
C LYS A 198 5.69 5.38 -8.72
N VAL A 199 5.62 4.32 -9.53
CA VAL A 199 4.35 3.70 -9.94
C VAL A 199 3.61 3.12 -8.73
N LEU A 200 4.30 2.38 -7.85
CA LEU A 200 3.68 1.79 -6.64
C LEU A 200 3.11 2.86 -5.71
N VAL A 201 3.90 3.90 -5.42
CA VAL A 201 3.47 5.00 -4.56
C VAL A 201 2.30 5.78 -5.18
N ALA A 202 2.35 6.06 -6.47
CA ALA A 202 1.26 6.70 -7.21
C ALA A 202 -0.03 5.86 -7.13
N ALA A 203 0.07 4.56 -7.42
CA ALA A 203 -1.06 3.63 -7.40
C ALA A 203 -1.80 3.60 -6.06
N MET A 204 -1.08 3.67 -4.93
CA MET A 204 -1.65 3.68 -3.59
C MET A 204 -2.22 5.04 -3.14
N SER A 205 -2.12 6.06 -3.95
CA SER A 205 -2.70 7.39 -3.72
C SER A 205 -3.97 7.65 -4.53
N LEU A 206 -4.38 6.67 -5.35
CA LEU A 206 -5.48 6.76 -6.30
C LEU A 206 -6.61 5.77 -5.96
N PRO A 207 -7.87 6.05 -6.35
CA PRO A 207 -8.90 5.02 -6.41
C PRO A 207 -8.44 3.83 -7.26
N VAL A 208 -8.91 2.62 -6.94
CA VAL A 208 -8.43 1.39 -7.58
C VAL A 208 -8.62 1.37 -9.09
N ASP A 209 -9.68 1.97 -9.61
CA ASP A 209 -9.96 2.13 -11.04
C ASP A 209 -8.96 3.08 -11.72
N GLU A 210 -8.70 4.25 -11.12
CA GLU A 210 -7.69 5.18 -11.61
C GLU A 210 -6.27 4.58 -11.52
N SER A 211 -5.98 3.88 -10.44
CA SER A 211 -4.73 3.13 -10.25
C SER A 211 -4.54 2.07 -11.36
N SER A 212 -5.59 1.32 -11.66
CA SER A 212 -5.56 0.29 -12.70
C SER A 212 -5.31 0.89 -14.09
N ILE A 213 -5.96 2.00 -14.41
CA ILE A 213 -5.72 2.73 -15.67
C ILE A 213 -4.27 3.23 -15.77
N LEU A 214 -3.72 3.76 -14.67
CA LEU A 214 -2.32 4.20 -14.62
C LEU A 214 -1.37 3.02 -14.90
N ILE A 215 -1.55 1.89 -14.21
CA ILE A 215 -0.66 0.73 -14.33
C ILE A 215 -0.75 0.12 -15.73
N GLU A 216 -1.95 -0.05 -16.26
CA GLU A 216 -2.16 -0.55 -17.64
C GLU A 216 -1.47 0.35 -18.67
N GLY A 217 -1.60 1.66 -18.49
CA GLY A 217 -0.90 2.63 -19.34
C GLY A 217 0.61 2.51 -19.26
N VAL A 218 1.18 2.29 -18.06
CA VAL A 218 2.62 2.04 -17.88
C VAL A 218 3.04 0.76 -18.58
N ILE A 219 2.32 -0.35 -18.42
CA ILE A 219 2.62 -1.61 -19.10
C ILE A 219 2.67 -1.41 -20.63
N HIS A 220 1.67 -0.71 -21.17
CA HIS A 220 1.60 -0.41 -22.58
C HIS A 220 2.74 0.51 -23.07
N GLU A 221 3.14 1.50 -22.27
CA GLU A 221 4.29 2.35 -22.59
C GLU A 221 5.60 1.56 -22.61
N LEU A 222 5.80 0.69 -21.60
CA LEU A 222 6.99 -0.17 -21.50
C LEU A 222 7.11 -1.16 -22.66
N SER A 223 5.99 -1.70 -23.17
CA SER A 223 5.99 -2.60 -24.32
C SER A 223 6.54 -1.96 -25.61
N ARG A 224 6.47 -0.62 -25.71
CA ARG A 224 6.99 0.17 -26.84
C ARG A 224 8.40 0.70 -26.61
N ARG A 225 8.79 0.88 -25.34
CA ARG A 225 10.05 1.53 -24.97
C ARG A 225 11.27 0.67 -25.28
N GLY A 226 11.12 -0.65 -25.22
CA GLY A 226 12.24 -1.59 -25.34
C GLY A 226 13.13 -1.67 -24.09
N PRO A 227 14.12 -2.59 -24.11
CA PRO A 227 14.95 -2.87 -22.95
C PRO A 227 15.89 -1.72 -22.56
N MET A 228 16.20 -1.59 -21.28
CA MET A 228 17.11 -0.58 -20.74
C MET A 228 18.57 -1.03 -20.84
N GLY A 229 19.39 -0.33 -21.60
CA GLY A 229 20.82 -0.60 -21.68
C GLY A 229 21.19 -1.96 -22.29
N ASN A 230 22.30 -2.57 -21.87
CA ASN A 230 22.92 -3.74 -22.53
C ASN A 230 22.92 -5.05 -21.72
N GLY A 231 22.18 -5.12 -20.62
CA GLY A 231 22.04 -6.33 -19.80
C GLY A 231 23.26 -6.79 -18.99
N LYS A 232 24.37 -6.06 -19.02
CA LYS A 232 25.63 -6.42 -18.35
C LYS A 232 25.78 -5.93 -16.91
N ARG A 233 24.76 -5.27 -16.36
CA ARG A 233 24.79 -4.74 -14.97
C ARG A 233 24.49 -5.84 -13.97
N THR A 234 25.06 -5.73 -12.77
CA THR A 234 24.72 -6.60 -11.63
C THR A 234 23.24 -6.44 -11.30
N ARG A 235 22.55 -7.56 -11.11
CA ARG A 235 21.14 -7.62 -10.75
C ARG A 235 21.02 -7.79 -9.26
N VAL A 236 20.26 -6.93 -8.61
CA VAL A 236 20.08 -6.94 -7.14
C VAL A 236 18.61 -6.95 -6.78
N MET A 237 18.32 -7.50 -5.60
CA MET A 237 17.02 -7.47 -4.93
C MET A 237 17.11 -6.61 -3.69
N LEU A 238 16.12 -5.77 -3.46
CA LEU A 238 15.98 -4.97 -2.24
C LEU A 238 15.07 -5.68 -1.24
N VAL A 239 15.58 -5.99 -0.07
CA VAL A 239 14.82 -6.58 1.03
C VAL A 239 14.72 -5.57 2.17
N GLY A 240 13.50 -5.34 2.66
CA GLY A 240 13.26 -4.37 3.73
C GLY A 240 11.81 -4.33 4.16
N ASP A 241 11.43 -3.32 4.92
CA ASP A 241 10.05 -3.12 5.35
C ASP A 241 9.46 -1.83 4.76
N GLN A 242 9.38 -0.75 5.51
CA GLN A 242 8.72 0.49 5.10
C GLN A 242 9.67 1.38 4.28
N ILE A 243 9.82 1.05 3.00
CA ILE A 243 10.58 1.84 2.03
C ILE A 243 9.59 2.34 0.98
N ASP A 244 9.30 3.64 0.95
CA ASP A 244 8.33 4.27 0.05
C ASP A 244 8.87 5.55 -0.62
N ASP A 245 10.19 5.63 -0.72
CA ASP A 245 10.90 6.73 -1.36
C ASP A 245 11.87 6.22 -2.43
N VAL A 246 12.07 7.02 -3.48
CA VAL A 246 12.94 6.67 -4.62
C VAL A 246 14.43 6.80 -4.31
N ALA A 247 14.82 7.48 -3.23
CA ALA A 247 16.23 7.76 -2.94
C ALA A 247 17.08 6.49 -2.85
N LEU A 248 16.58 5.45 -2.16
CA LEU A 248 17.32 4.18 -2.05
C LEU A 248 17.40 3.42 -3.38
N PRO A 249 16.32 3.21 -4.15
CA PRO A 249 16.42 2.70 -5.51
C PRO A 249 17.38 3.48 -6.41
N GLU A 250 17.35 4.82 -6.38
CA GLU A 250 18.24 5.67 -7.18
C GLU A 250 19.71 5.51 -6.77
N ILE A 251 20.02 5.42 -5.48
CA ILE A 251 21.37 5.15 -4.99
C ILE A 251 21.87 3.78 -5.49
N ILE A 252 21.06 2.74 -5.38
CA ILE A 252 21.42 1.39 -5.82
C ILE A 252 21.70 1.40 -7.34
N GLU A 253 20.81 1.96 -8.13
CA GLU A 253 20.94 1.98 -9.59
C GLU A 253 22.04 2.94 -10.06
N GLY A 254 22.33 3.99 -9.28
CA GLY A 254 23.46 4.90 -9.48
C GLY A 254 24.83 4.22 -9.35
N THR A 255 24.95 3.10 -8.64
CA THR A 255 26.18 2.28 -8.61
C THR A 255 26.42 1.48 -9.89
N GLY A 256 25.48 1.49 -10.85
CA GLY A 256 25.53 0.71 -12.08
C GLY A 256 24.86 -0.67 -11.96
N ALA A 257 24.12 -0.95 -10.88
CA ALA A 257 23.31 -2.15 -10.73
C ALA A 257 21.92 -1.99 -11.38
N TRP A 258 21.22 -3.10 -11.58
CA TRP A 258 19.77 -3.14 -11.84
C TRP A 258 19.04 -3.60 -10.59
N LEU A 259 18.14 -2.79 -10.04
CA LEU A 259 17.22 -3.21 -9.00
C LEU A 259 16.03 -3.92 -9.65
N VAL A 260 16.14 -5.24 -9.81
CA VAL A 260 15.18 -6.03 -10.59
C VAL A 260 14.02 -6.60 -9.77
N MET A 261 14.15 -6.60 -8.45
CA MET A 261 13.15 -7.15 -7.54
C MET A 261 13.20 -6.44 -6.20
N ASP A 262 12.12 -6.53 -5.46
CA ASP A 262 12.05 -6.07 -4.08
C ASP A 262 11.13 -6.96 -3.24
N ASP A 263 11.41 -7.03 -1.94
CA ASP A 263 10.56 -7.60 -0.90
C ASP A 263 10.36 -6.57 0.21
N ILE A 264 9.64 -5.51 -0.13
CA ILE A 264 9.29 -4.40 0.76
C ILE A 264 7.78 -4.32 0.98
N SER A 265 7.36 -3.64 2.03
CA SER A 265 5.95 -3.59 2.45
C SER A 265 5.00 -3.04 1.38
N ILE A 266 5.42 -2.07 0.57
CA ILE A 266 4.62 -1.51 -0.51
C ILE A 266 4.82 -2.21 -1.86
N GLY A 267 5.80 -3.08 -1.93
CA GLY A 267 6.20 -3.82 -3.14
C GLY A 267 5.58 -5.22 -3.21
N ALA A 268 6.42 -6.20 -3.47
CA ALA A 268 5.98 -7.59 -3.67
C ALA A 268 5.12 -8.11 -2.51
N LYS A 269 5.47 -7.81 -1.25
CA LYS A 269 4.70 -8.24 -0.07
C LYS A 269 3.22 -7.83 -0.13
N MET A 270 2.90 -6.67 -0.68
CA MET A 270 1.53 -6.16 -0.76
C MET A 270 0.72 -6.81 -1.89
N HIS A 271 1.38 -7.23 -2.96
CA HIS A 271 0.71 -7.56 -4.21
C HIS A 271 0.71 -9.05 -4.57
N TRP A 272 1.30 -9.92 -3.72
CA TRP A 272 1.48 -11.35 -4.01
C TRP A 272 0.43 -12.28 -3.42
N ALA A 273 -0.67 -11.85 -2.92
CA ALA A 273 -1.80 -12.69 -2.60
C ALA A 273 -3.09 -12.06 -3.09
N ASP A 274 -3.85 -12.79 -3.87
CA ASP A 274 -5.21 -12.42 -4.24
C ASP A 274 -6.21 -12.92 -3.18
N ALA A 275 -7.34 -12.23 -3.03
CA ALA A 275 -8.46 -12.74 -2.28
C ALA A 275 -9.26 -13.71 -3.17
N ASP A 276 -9.71 -14.84 -2.62
CA ASP A 276 -10.50 -15.80 -3.39
C ASP A 276 -11.86 -15.21 -3.79
N VAL A 277 -12.10 -15.08 -5.08
CA VAL A 277 -13.34 -14.52 -5.63
C VAL A 277 -14.56 -15.44 -5.51
N ASN A 278 -14.34 -16.73 -5.16
CA ASN A 278 -15.37 -17.73 -5.00
C ASN A 278 -15.78 -17.95 -3.53
N ALA A 279 -14.96 -17.45 -2.59
CA ALA A 279 -15.24 -17.56 -1.17
C ALA A 279 -16.20 -16.46 -0.69
N GLU A 280 -16.73 -16.61 0.52
CA GLU A 280 -17.46 -15.53 1.21
C GLU A 280 -16.52 -14.30 1.34
N PRO A 281 -16.97 -13.08 0.96
CA PRO A 281 -16.07 -11.94 0.82
C PRO A 281 -15.27 -11.58 2.07
N VAL A 282 -15.89 -11.59 3.24
CA VAL A 282 -15.18 -11.27 4.49
C VAL A 282 -14.15 -12.34 4.82
N HIS A 283 -14.47 -13.61 4.56
CA HIS A 283 -13.52 -14.72 4.71
C HIS A 283 -12.34 -14.57 3.75
N ALA A 284 -12.61 -14.28 2.47
CA ALA A 284 -11.56 -14.08 1.46
C ALA A 284 -10.59 -12.93 1.82
N ILE A 285 -11.12 -11.82 2.35
CA ILE A 285 -10.31 -10.69 2.80
C ILE A 285 -9.50 -11.07 4.05
N ALA A 286 -10.11 -11.76 5.03
CA ALA A 286 -9.42 -12.22 6.23
C ALA A 286 -8.26 -13.17 5.88
N GLU A 287 -8.52 -14.16 5.03
CA GLU A 287 -7.52 -15.10 4.57
C GLU A 287 -6.37 -14.38 3.84
N ARG A 288 -6.68 -13.47 2.93
CA ARG A 288 -5.68 -12.68 2.23
C ARG A 288 -4.81 -11.87 3.19
N ILE A 289 -5.40 -11.19 4.19
CA ILE A 289 -4.66 -10.41 5.18
C ILE A 289 -3.73 -11.32 5.99
N LEU A 290 -4.25 -12.43 6.52
CA LEU A 290 -3.48 -13.34 7.37
C LEU A 290 -2.39 -14.10 6.60
N ARG A 291 -2.63 -14.50 5.35
CA ARG A 291 -1.60 -15.12 4.50
C ARG A 291 -0.48 -14.17 4.09
N LYS A 292 -0.76 -12.85 4.01
CA LYS A 292 0.28 -11.84 3.80
C LYS A 292 1.24 -11.71 4.99
N LEU A 293 0.84 -12.13 6.17
CA LEU A 293 1.59 -11.98 7.43
C LEU A 293 2.93 -12.70 7.49
N LYS A 294 3.36 -13.36 6.44
CA LYS A 294 4.73 -13.87 6.30
C LYS A 294 5.73 -12.73 6.06
N LEU A 295 5.54 -11.63 6.79
CA LEU A 295 6.54 -10.59 6.93
C LEU A 295 7.66 -11.09 7.84
N PRO A 296 8.93 -10.67 7.66
CA PRO A 296 10.04 -11.10 8.51
C PRO A 296 9.82 -10.83 10.01
N THR A 297 8.98 -9.84 10.33
CA THR A 297 8.60 -9.47 11.71
C THR A 297 7.57 -10.40 12.33
N LEU A 298 7.02 -11.37 11.60
CA LEU A 298 5.93 -12.25 12.02
C LEU A 298 6.33 -13.72 11.79
N ALA A 299 7.49 -14.11 12.33
CA ALA A 299 8.16 -15.39 12.16
C ALA A 299 7.41 -16.63 12.66
N GLU A 300 6.18 -16.51 13.16
CA GLU A 300 5.44 -17.61 13.79
C GLU A 300 4.61 -18.47 12.81
N SER A 301 4.70 -18.23 11.49
CA SER A 301 3.92 -19.01 10.51
C SER A 301 4.45 -20.42 10.23
N GLY A 302 5.53 -20.84 10.88
CA GLY A 302 6.17 -22.15 10.64
C GLY A 302 6.83 -22.30 9.27
N MET A 303 6.79 -21.26 8.42
CA MET A 303 7.46 -21.22 7.12
C MET A 303 8.72 -20.35 7.23
N THR A 304 9.82 -20.84 6.67
CA THR A 304 11.05 -20.06 6.61
C THR A 304 10.91 -18.87 5.66
N TYR A 305 11.77 -17.87 5.85
CA TYR A 305 11.81 -16.71 4.94
C TYR A 305 12.14 -17.14 3.49
N GLU A 306 12.99 -18.14 3.33
CA GLU A 306 13.37 -18.74 2.05
C GLU A 306 12.17 -19.36 1.35
N GLU A 307 11.40 -20.23 2.03
CA GLU A 307 10.15 -20.80 1.49
C GLU A 307 9.14 -19.71 1.09
N SER A 308 9.06 -18.64 1.87
CA SER A 308 8.21 -17.49 1.57
C SER A 308 8.68 -16.71 0.33
N LEU A 309 9.99 -16.67 0.06
CA LEU A 309 10.54 -16.08 -1.17
C LEU A 309 10.26 -16.96 -2.38
N GLU A 310 10.45 -18.28 -2.28
CA GLU A 310 10.20 -19.24 -3.38
C GLU A 310 8.76 -19.19 -3.90
N ILE A 311 7.78 -18.93 -3.01
CA ILE A 311 6.38 -18.77 -3.44
C ILE A 311 6.15 -17.45 -4.22
N ARG A 312 6.99 -16.45 -4.01
CA ARG A 312 6.80 -15.09 -4.59
C ARG A 312 7.68 -14.84 -5.81
N PHE A 313 8.73 -15.60 -5.99
CA PHE A 313 9.76 -15.37 -7.01
C PHE A 313 10.07 -16.60 -7.85
#